data_151bb52821fe7ebc283e6c01a702c77b
#
_entry.id   151bb52821fe7ebc283e6c01a702c77b
#
_cell.length_a   1.000
_cell.length_b   1.000
_cell.length_c   1.000
_cell.angle_alpha   90.00
_cell.angle_beta   90.00
_cell.angle_gamma   90.00
#
_symmetry.space_group_name_H-M   'P 1'
#
loop_
_entity.id
_entity.type
_entity.pdbx_description
1 polymer ?
#
loop_
_entity_poly.entity_id
_entity_poly.type
_entity_poly.pdbx_seq_one_letter_code
_entity_poly.pdbx_strand_id
1 'polypeptide(L)'
;MNNFEFCNPVKVVFGKGSIARLSALIPEGSKVLVVYGGGSIKKNGIYEQVTAALKDFHTYEFGGIEANPRYETCMKAVELVKGENIDFLLAVGGGSVIDATKFIASATFFEGDPWDILSKGGVIKKALPLGVVLTLAATGSEMNERAVISRESVHEKLNFMSPLVFPKFAILDPQVTYSCLLY
;
A
#
# COMPACT_ATOMS: atom_id res chain seq x y z
N MET A 1 6.16 -21.06 -29.40
CA MET A 1 5.76 -20.41 -28.14
C MET A 1 5.63 -21.51 -27.11
N ASN A 2 6.21 -21.31 -25.90
CA ASN A 2 6.08 -22.31 -24.81
C ASN A 2 4.71 -22.14 -24.14
N ASN A 3 4.14 -23.25 -23.65
CA ASN A 3 2.93 -23.19 -22.84
C ASN A 3 3.22 -22.48 -21.51
N PHE A 4 2.31 -21.65 -21.05
CA PHE A 4 2.38 -20.99 -19.75
C PHE A 4 0.98 -20.84 -19.16
N GLU A 5 0.93 -20.69 -17.85
CA GLU A 5 -0.27 -20.37 -17.08
C GLU A 5 -0.04 -19.03 -16.36
N PHE A 6 -1.03 -18.15 -16.36
CA PHE A 6 -0.98 -16.88 -15.69
C PHE A 6 -2.23 -16.68 -14.83
N CYS A 7 -2.03 -16.35 -13.57
CA CYS A 7 -3.10 -15.95 -12.66
C CYS A 7 -2.61 -14.79 -11.79
N ASN A 8 -3.36 -13.71 -11.74
CA ASN A 8 -3.12 -12.59 -10.83
C ASN A 8 -4.29 -12.45 -9.85
N PRO A 9 -4.05 -12.51 -8.52
CA PRO A 9 -5.13 -12.49 -7.52
C PRO A 9 -5.71 -11.10 -7.26
N VAL A 10 -5.11 -10.04 -7.82
CA VAL A 10 -5.53 -8.66 -7.57
C VAL A 10 -6.79 -8.32 -8.37
N LYS A 11 -7.84 -7.87 -7.67
CA LYS A 11 -9.05 -7.35 -8.32
C LYS A 11 -8.79 -5.95 -8.85
N VAL A 12 -8.77 -5.77 -10.16
CA VAL A 12 -8.63 -4.45 -10.80
C VAL A 12 -10.00 -3.78 -10.93
N VAL A 13 -10.09 -2.53 -10.46
CA VAL A 13 -11.26 -1.66 -10.62
C VAL A 13 -10.81 -0.43 -11.40
N PHE A 14 -11.07 -0.44 -12.71
CA PHE A 14 -10.64 0.62 -13.63
C PHE A 14 -11.81 1.51 -14.02
N GLY A 15 -11.55 2.81 -14.11
CA GLY A 15 -12.46 3.80 -14.70
C GLY A 15 -12.58 5.09 -13.91
N LYS A 16 -13.12 6.10 -14.57
CA LYS A 16 -13.38 7.41 -13.97
C LYS A 16 -14.34 7.30 -12.77
N GLY A 17 -13.98 7.93 -11.65
CA GLY A 17 -14.77 7.92 -10.42
C GLY A 17 -14.74 6.61 -9.66
N SER A 18 -13.83 5.69 -10.00
CA SER A 18 -13.75 4.36 -9.40
C SER A 18 -13.37 4.38 -7.91
N ILE A 19 -12.78 5.47 -7.39
CA ILE A 19 -12.49 5.66 -5.97
C ILE A 19 -13.75 5.49 -5.11
N ALA A 20 -14.91 5.91 -5.59
CA ALA A 20 -16.20 5.74 -4.90
C ALA A 20 -16.55 4.27 -4.60
N ARG A 21 -15.88 3.30 -5.26
CA ARG A 21 -16.09 1.87 -5.02
C ARG A 21 -15.39 1.32 -3.76
N LEU A 22 -14.58 2.13 -3.07
CA LEU A 22 -13.83 1.69 -1.87
C LEU A 22 -14.72 1.04 -0.82
N SER A 23 -15.87 1.64 -0.51
CA SER A 23 -16.80 1.11 0.49
C SER A 23 -17.31 -0.31 0.20
N ALA A 24 -17.38 -0.69 -1.08
CA ALA A 24 -17.79 -2.03 -1.49
C ALA A 24 -16.62 -3.03 -1.63
N LEU A 25 -15.38 -2.58 -1.45
CA LEU A 25 -14.17 -3.39 -1.62
C LEU A 25 -13.48 -3.71 -0.29
N ILE A 26 -13.70 -2.88 0.72
CA ILE A 26 -13.16 -3.06 2.07
C ILE A 26 -14.22 -3.78 2.92
N PRO A 27 -13.84 -4.78 3.73
CA PRO A 27 -14.79 -5.46 4.60
C PRO A 27 -15.48 -4.48 5.55
N GLU A 28 -16.80 -4.65 5.73
CA GLU A 28 -17.59 -3.82 6.64
C GLU A 28 -17.03 -3.88 8.07
N GLY A 29 -17.04 -2.75 8.77
CA GLY A 29 -16.55 -2.65 10.14
C GLY A 29 -15.02 -2.59 10.28
N SER A 30 -14.27 -2.66 9.17
CA SER A 30 -12.79 -2.55 9.22
C SER A 30 -12.32 -1.21 9.79
N LYS A 31 -11.23 -1.27 10.55
CA LYS A 31 -10.40 -0.13 10.91
C LYS A 31 -9.33 0.06 9.84
N VAL A 32 -9.43 1.14 9.08
CA VAL A 32 -8.63 1.37 7.89
C VAL A 32 -7.52 2.38 8.15
N LEU A 33 -6.25 2.00 7.89
CA LEU A 33 -5.15 2.97 7.81
C LEU A 33 -4.95 3.42 6.36
N VAL A 34 -5.17 4.70 6.11
CA VAL A 34 -4.86 5.34 4.84
C VAL A 34 -3.40 5.76 4.83
N VAL A 35 -2.57 5.10 4.02
CA VAL A 35 -1.13 5.35 3.88
C VAL A 35 -0.88 6.17 2.63
N TYR A 36 -0.14 7.29 2.74
CA TYR A 36 0.15 8.16 1.60
C TYR A 36 1.55 8.83 1.72
N GLY A 37 2.00 9.43 0.62
CA GLY A 37 3.31 10.10 0.56
C GLY A 37 3.31 11.52 1.12
N GLY A 38 4.01 12.44 0.47
CA GLY A 38 4.22 13.83 0.92
C GLY A 38 2.99 14.76 0.89
N GLY A 39 1.77 14.22 0.73
CA GLY A 39 0.53 15.00 0.84
C GLY A 39 0.02 15.61 -0.47
N SER A 40 0.55 15.25 -1.63
CA SER A 40 0.03 15.69 -2.93
C SER A 40 -1.45 15.34 -3.12
N ILE A 41 -1.90 14.21 -2.58
CA ILE A 41 -3.30 13.76 -2.63
C ILE A 41 -4.27 14.76 -1.96
N LYS A 42 -3.80 15.54 -0.98
CA LYS A 42 -4.58 16.60 -0.29
C LYS A 42 -4.71 17.89 -1.12
N LYS A 43 -4.00 17.98 -2.25
CA LYS A 43 -4.02 19.17 -3.12
C LYS A 43 -4.74 18.95 -4.45
N ASN A 44 -5.01 17.69 -4.80
CA ASN A 44 -5.56 17.32 -6.11
C ASN A 44 -6.93 16.63 -6.04
N GLY A 45 -7.61 16.69 -4.89
CA GLY A 45 -8.96 16.18 -4.70
C GLY A 45 -9.07 14.66 -4.51
N ILE A 46 -7.94 13.93 -4.44
CA ILE A 46 -7.95 12.47 -4.22
C ILE A 46 -8.29 12.17 -2.77
N TYR A 47 -7.72 12.93 -1.85
CA TYR A 47 -7.97 12.75 -0.42
C TYR A 47 -9.45 12.89 -0.07
N GLU A 48 -10.12 13.91 -0.61
CA GLU A 48 -11.54 14.17 -0.41
C GLU A 48 -12.41 13.03 -0.97
N GLN A 49 -12.03 12.46 -2.12
CA GLN A 49 -12.73 11.33 -2.70
C GLN A 49 -12.57 10.06 -1.84
N VAL A 50 -11.36 9.81 -1.34
CA VAL A 50 -11.06 8.66 -0.47
C VAL A 50 -11.82 8.79 0.85
N THR A 51 -11.75 9.93 1.53
CA THR A 51 -12.45 10.17 2.80
C THR A 51 -13.96 10.08 2.65
N ALA A 52 -14.51 10.63 1.56
CA ALA A 52 -15.95 10.52 1.28
C ALA A 52 -16.38 9.06 1.05
N ALA A 53 -15.56 8.26 0.37
CA ALA A 53 -15.84 6.84 0.15
C ALA A 53 -15.70 5.99 1.42
N LEU A 54 -14.89 6.44 2.39
CA LEU A 54 -14.65 5.76 3.67
C LEU A 54 -15.44 6.34 4.85
N LYS A 55 -16.44 7.21 4.61
CA LYS A 55 -17.18 7.92 5.66
C LYS A 55 -17.81 7.04 6.75
N ASP A 56 -18.14 5.78 6.41
CA ASP A 56 -18.78 4.81 7.29
C ASP A 56 -17.76 3.85 7.96
N PHE A 57 -16.45 4.09 7.75
CA PHE A 57 -15.36 3.30 8.33
C PHE A 57 -14.64 4.07 9.44
N HIS A 58 -14.05 3.34 10.38
CA HIS A 58 -13.07 3.92 11.30
C HIS A 58 -11.74 4.09 10.58
N THR A 59 -11.39 5.33 10.24
CA THR A 59 -10.20 5.65 9.46
C THR A 59 -9.12 6.32 10.29
N TYR A 60 -7.88 5.90 10.04
CA TYR A 60 -6.65 6.50 10.54
C TYR A 60 -5.80 6.92 9.35
N GLU A 61 -4.87 7.85 9.57
CA GLU A 61 -4.01 8.36 8.51
C GLU A 61 -2.54 8.20 8.87
N PHE A 62 -1.74 7.84 7.90
CA PHE A 62 -0.28 7.85 7.98
C PHE A 62 0.31 8.43 6.70
N GLY A 63 0.75 9.67 6.76
CA GLY A 63 1.40 10.36 5.65
C GLY A 63 2.91 10.42 5.81
N GLY A 64 3.58 10.92 4.77
CA GLY A 64 5.03 11.16 4.80
C GLY A 64 5.88 10.00 4.31
N ILE A 65 5.29 9.01 3.63
CA ILE A 65 6.08 7.97 2.95
C ILE A 65 6.95 8.63 1.88
N GLU A 66 8.26 8.39 1.95
CA GLU A 66 9.27 8.96 1.06
C GLU A 66 9.24 8.28 -0.32
N ALA A 67 9.82 8.94 -1.32
CA ALA A 67 9.97 8.41 -2.69
C ALA A 67 10.77 7.09 -2.75
N ASN A 68 11.67 6.85 -1.80
CA ASN A 68 12.25 5.56 -1.47
C ASN A 68 11.82 5.24 -0.05
N PRO A 69 10.82 4.36 0.17
CA PRO A 69 10.23 4.18 1.48
C PRO A 69 11.27 3.66 2.47
N ARG A 70 11.29 4.29 3.66
CA ARG A 70 12.28 4.01 4.70
C ARG A 70 11.72 3.06 5.74
N TYR A 71 12.56 2.13 6.15
CA TYR A 71 12.27 1.21 7.25
C TYR A 71 11.80 1.96 8.51
N GLU A 72 12.55 3.01 8.87
CA GLU A 72 12.31 3.80 10.07
C GLU A 72 10.92 4.47 10.06
N THR A 73 10.49 4.96 8.90
CA THR A 73 9.16 5.54 8.71
C THR A 73 8.08 4.47 8.73
N CYS A 74 8.30 3.34 8.07
CA CYS A 74 7.36 2.22 8.07
C CYS A 74 7.14 1.66 9.48
N MET A 75 8.19 1.60 10.33
CA MET A 75 8.06 1.10 11.70
C MET A 75 7.16 1.99 12.58
N LYS A 76 7.16 3.31 12.37
CA LYS A 76 6.20 4.21 13.04
C LYS A 76 4.75 3.88 12.66
N ALA A 77 4.52 3.54 11.39
CA ALA A 77 3.20 3.09 10.95
C ALA A 77 2.82 1.75 11.57
N VAL A 78 3.77 0.82 11.72
CA VAL A 78 3.54 -0.48 12.40
C VAL A 78 3.12 -0.27 13.87
N GLU A 79 3.74 0.67 14.57
CA GLU A 79 3.37 1.04 15.93
C GLU A 79 1.93 1.55 16.00
N LEU A 80 1.54 2.44 15.07
CA LEU A 80 0.17 2.94 14.96
C LEU A 80 -0.82 1.80 14.68
N VAL A 81 -0.49 0.92 13.73
CA VAL A 81 -1.32 -0.25 13.38
C VAL A 81 -1.59 -1.12 14.60
N LYS A 82 -0.56 -1.41 15.39
CA LYS A 82 -0.68 -2.22 16.60
C LYS A 82 -1.44 -1.51 17.72
N GLY A 83 -1.16 -0.22 17.93
CA GLY A 83 -1.80 0.58 18.98
C GLY A 83 -3.30 0.74 18.79
N GLU A 84 -3.74 0.95 17.56
CA GLU A 84 -5.14 1.19 17.22
C GLU A 84 -5.91 -0.08 16.80
N ASN A 85 -5.21 -1.23 16.73
CA ASN A 85 -5.76 -2.50 16.25
C ASN A 85 -6.36 -2.35 14.83
N ILE A 86 -5.59 -1.75 13.93
CA ILE A 86 -5.98 -1.59 12.53
C ILE A 86 -5.95 -2.95 11.85
N ASP A 87 -6.96 -3.23 11.03
CA ASP A 87 -7.12 -4.54 10.38
C ASP A 87 -7.13 -4.48 8.85
N PHE A 88 -7.11 -3.27 8.26
CA PHE A 88 -7.00 -3.07 6.82
C PHE A 88 -6.10 -1.88 6.48
N LEU A 89 -5.24 -2.04 5.46
CA LEU A 89 -4.37 -0.96 4.97
C LEU A 89 -4.84 -0.50 3.58
N LEU A 90 -4.88 0.81 3.36
CA LEU A 90 -5.19 1.41 2.07
C LEU A 90 -4.01 2.28 1.61
N ALA A 91 -3.27 1.83 0.62
CA ALA A 91 -2.24 2.62 -0.04
C ALA A 91 -2.88 3.62 -1.01
N VAL A 92 -2.67 4.92 -0.80
CA VAL A 92 -3.12 5.98 -1.72
C VAL A 92 -1.88 6.70 -2.26
N GLY A 93 -1.37 6.23 -3.40
CA GLY A 93 -0.11 6.73 -3.93
C GLY A 93 0.45 5.94 -5.10
N GLY A 94 1.71 6.19 -5.42
CA GLY A 94 2.49 5.42 -6.38
C GLY A 94 3.23 4.25 -5.73
N GLY A 95 4.16 3.64 -6.49
CA GLY A 95 4.89 2.43 -6.09
C GLY A 95 5.53 2.50 -4.70
N SER A 96 6.14 3.62 -4.33
CA SER A 96 6.79 3.77 -3.01
C SER A 96 5.80 3.66 -1.84
N VAL A 97 4.62 4.26 -1.98
CA VAL A 97 3.56 4.15 -0.96
C VAL A 97 3.04 2.72 -0.88
N ILE A 98 2.88 2.06 -2.02
CA ILE A 98 2.41 0.67 -2.08
C ILE A 98 3.44 -0.26 -1.45
N ASP A 99 4.72 -0.09 -1.75
CA ASP A 99 5.81 -0.89 -1.19
C ASP A 99 5.90 -0.72 0.33
N ALA A 100 5.83 0.53 0.84
CA ALA A 100 5.74 0.79 2.28
C ALA A 100 4.55 0.07 2.91
N THR A 101 3.37 0.15 2.28
CA THR A 101 2.14 -0.47 2.81
C THR A 101 2.27 -1.99 2.88
N LYS A 102 2.87 -2.64 1.87
CA LYS A 102 3.15 -4.08 1.89
C LYS A 102 4.10 -4.47 3.01
N PHE A 103 5.15 -3.66 3.22
CA PHE A 103 6.08 -3.90 4.32
C PHE A 103 5.40 -3.73 5.68
N ILE A 104 4.63 -2.66 5.89
CA ILE A 104 3.86 -2.43 7.12
C ILE A 104 2.92 -3.62 7.39
N ALA A 105 2.21 -4.11 6.35
CA ALA A 105 1.33 -5.28 6.46
C ALA A 105 2.03 -6.52 6.99
N SER A 106 3.25 -6.78 6.51
CA SER A 106 4.06 -7.94 6.90
C SER A 106 4.71 -7.75 8.26
N ALA A 107 5.31 -6.58 8.50
CA ALA A 107 6.07 -6.26 9.71
C ALA A 107 5.18 -6.23 10.96
N THR A 108 3.89 -5.95 10.81
CA THR A 108 2.91 -5.93 11.92
C THR A 108 2.88 -7.24 12.70
N PHE A 109 3.03 -8.38 12.02
CA PHE A 109 2.95 -9.71 12.64
C PHE A 109 4.30 -10.43 12.68
N PHE A 110 5.37 -9.79 12.23
CA PHE A 110 6.69 -10.41 12.21
C PHE A 110 7.29 -10.46 13.63
N GLU A 111 7.82 -11.62 13.99
CA GLU A 111 8.50 -11.83 15.27
C GLU A 111 10.00 -11.53 15.11
N GLY A 112 10.55 -10.67 15.94
CA GLY A 112 11.94 -10.21 15.88
C GLY A 112 12.10 -8.88 15.15
N ASP A 113 13.27 -8.60 14.55
CA ASP A 113 13.50 -7.41 13.75
C ASP A 113 12.84 -7.56 12.37
N PRO A 114 11.83 -6.74 12.00
CA PRO A 114 11.20 -6.84 10.68
C PRO A 114 12.15 -6.61 9.50
N TRP A 115 13.34 -6.02 9.72
CA TRP A 115 14.35 -5.94 8.69
C TRP A 115 14.84 -7.31 8.22
N ASP A 116 14.73 -8.33 9.06
CA ASP A 116 15.11 -9.70 8.71
C ASP A 116 14.25 -10.29 7.57
N ILE A 117 13.05 -9.74 7.34
CA ILE A 117 12.23 -10.07 6.15
C ILE A 117 13.05 -9.83 4.86
N LEU A 118 13.79 -8.70 4.81
CA LEU A 118 14.55 -8.29 3.64
C LEU A 118 15.99 -8.82 3.67
N SER A 119 16.67 -8.69 4.82
CA SER A 119 18.12 -8.97 4.92
C SER A 119 18.45 -10.46 5.05
N LYS A 120 17.52 -11.27 5.62
CA LYS A 120 17.75 -12.70 5.89
C LYS A 120 16.70 -13.60 5.22
N GLY A 121 15.78 -13.04 4.44
CA GLY A 121 14.68 -13.83 3.88
C GLY A 121 13.71 -14.38 4.93
N GLY A 122 13.45 -13.59 5.98
CA GLY A 122 12.55 -13.98 7.08
C GLY A 122 11.15 -14.36 6.57
N VAL A 123 10.64 -15.50 7.04
CA VAL A 123 9.37 -16.05 6.57
C VAL A 123 8.19 -15.24 7.11
N ILE A 124 7.41 -14.67 6.22
CA ILE A 124 6.16 -13.96 6.53
C ILE A 124 5.06 -15.00 6.70
N LYS A 125 4.58 -15.20 7.95
CA LYS A 125 3.50 -16.14 8.26
C LYS A 125 2.12 -15.52 8.14
N LYS A 126 2.02 -14.18 8.31
CA LYS A 126 0.78 -13.42 8.28
C LYS A 126 1.06 -11.99 7.83
N ALA A 127 0.12 -11.39 7.09
CA ALA A 127 0.14 -9.98 6.74
C ALA A 127 -1.27 -9.41 6.85
N LEU A 128 -1.39 -8.09 7.06
CA LEU A 128 -2.68 -7.40 6.95
C LEU A 128 -3.16 -7.39 5.50
N PRO A 129 -4.47 -7.51 5.27
CA PRO A 129 -5.02 -7.24 3.95
C PRO A 129 -4.78 -5.78 3.57
N LEU A 130 -4.51 -5.55 2.29
CA LEU A 130 -4.32 -4.21 1.76
C LEU A 130 -5.04 -4.01 0.42
N GLY A 131 -5.44 -2.76 0.18
CA GLY A 131 -5.96 -2.28 -1.09
C GLY A 131 -5.14 -1.10 -1.60
N VAL A 132 -5.30 -0.75 -2.87
CA VAL A 132 -4.54 0.32 -3.53
C VAL A 132 -5.48 1.26 -4.26
N VAL A 133 -5.25 2.56 -4.10
CA VAL A 133 -5.67 3.62 -5.02
C VAL A 133 -4.41 4.14 -5.68
N LEU A 134 -4.20 3.76 -6.93
CA LEU A 134 -2.99 4.11 -7.68
C LEU A 134 -3.06 5.55 -8.19
N THR A 135 -2.09 6.38 -7.81
CA THR A 135 -2.01 7.78 -8.25
C THR A 135 -0.93 8.05 -9.29
N LEU A 136 0.00 7.12 -9.46
CA LEU A 136 1.08 7.19 -10.45
C LEU A 136 1.42 5.78 -10.95
N ALA A 137 1.05 5.49 -12.19
CA ALA A 137 1.35 4.22 -12.84
C ALA A 137 2.81 4.20 -13.33
N ALA A 138 3.64 3.37 -12.69
CA ALA A 138 5.07 3.25 -13.02
C ALA A 138 5.62 1.86 -12.75
N THR A 139 5.53 1.35 -11.51
CA THR A 139 6.26 0.17 -11.04
C THR A 139 5.47 -1.14 -11.15
N GLY A 140 4.15 -1.08 -11.33
CA GLY A 140 3.28 -2.26 -11.28
C GLY A 140 3.13 -2.86 -9.88
N SER A 141 3.56 -2.12 -8.82
CA SER A 141 3.48 -2.62 -7.44
C SER A 141 2.05 -2.90 -6.99
N GLU A 142 1.06 -2.24 -7.58
CA GLU A 142 -0.37 -2.50 -7.34
C GLU A 142 -0.82 -3.88 -7.80
N MET A 143 -0.04 -4.57 -8.63
CA MET A 143 -0.38 -5.85 -9.26
C MET A 143 0.57 -7.00 -8.90
N ASN A 144 1.50 -6.80 -7.95
CA ASN A 144 2.49 -7.82 -7.61
C ASN A 144 2.66 -7.98 -6.09
N GLU A 145 3.45 -9.00 -5.71
CA GLU A 145 3.76 -9.39 -4.33
C GLU A 145 5.11 -8.87 -3.82
N ARG A 146 5.72 -7.91 -4.54
CA ARG A 146 7.07 -7.42 -4.23
C ARG A 146 7.02 -6.03 -3.61
N ALA A 147 8.01 -5.73 -2.79
CA ALA A 147 8.25 -4.40 -2.27
C ALA A 147 9.74 -4.13 -2.06
N VAL A 148 10.13 -2.87 -2.17
CA VAL A 148 11.52 -2.41 -1.99
C VAL A 148 11.55 -1.38 -0.87
N ILE A 149 12.37 -1.62 0.16
CA ILE A 149 12.51 -0.75 1.33
C ILE A 149 13.97 -0.37 1.52
N SER A 150 14.21 0.89 1.88
CA SER A 150 15.53 1.39 2.26
C SER A 150 15.66 1.45 3.79
N ARG A 151 16.81 1.09 4.34
CA ARG A 151 17.14 1.32 5.75
C ARG A 151 18.36 2.22 5.83
N GLU A 152 18.16 3.44 6.36
CA GLU A 152 19.21 4.45 6.37
C GLU A 152 20.35 4.11 7.33
N SER A 153 20.04 3.54 8.47
CA SER A 153 21.02 3.18 9.50
C SER A 153 22.11 2.21 9.02
N VAL A 154 21.85 1.44 7.98
CA VAL A 154 22.78 0.47 7.37
C VAL A 154 23.10 0.78 5.90
N HIS A 155 22.54 1.85 5.34
CA HIS A 155 22.69 2.27 3.93
C HIS A 155 22.33 1.16 2.91
N GLU A 156 21.29 0.38 3.22
CA GLU A 156 20.83 -0.70 2.36
C GLU A 156 19.47 -0.39 1.73
N LYS A 157 19.26 -0.89 0.50
CA LYS A 157 17.99 -0.89 -0.21
C LYS A 157 17.75 -2.30 -0.71
N LEU A 158 16.81 -2.98 -0.08
CA LEU A 158 16.54 -4.39 -0.29
C LEU A 158 15.08 -4.61 -0.73
N ASN A 159 14.83 -5.74 -1.36
CA ASN A 159 13.49 -6.17 -1.74
C ASN A 159 13.09 -7.43 -0.98
N PHE A 160 11.79 -7.62 -0.85
CA PHE A 160 11.20 -8.88 -0.45
C PHE A 160 10.00 -9.22 -1.32
N MET A 161 9.56 -10.45 -1.24
CA MET A 161 8.35 -10.92 -1.92
C MET A 161 7.58 -11.88 -1.01
N SER A 162 6.25 -11.81 -1.06
CA SER A 162 5.38 -12.76 -0.39
C SER A 162 3.99 -12.76 -1.03
N PRO A 163 3.40 -13.92 -1.32
CA PRO A 163 2.02 -13.99 -1.81
C PRO A 163 1.00 -13.33 -0.87
N LEU A 164 1.33 -13.18 0.42
CA LEU A 164 0.47 -12.59 1.43
C LEU A 164 0.30 -11.07 1.27
N VAL A 165 1.18 -10.40 0.51
CA VAL A 165 1.13 -8.94 0.28
C VAL A 165 0.63 -8.54 -1.11
N PHE A 166 0.07 -9.46 -1.89
CA PHE A 166 -0.73 -9.06 -3.02
C PHE A 166 -1.87 -8.16 -2.56
N PRO A 167 -2.08 -6.98 -3.17
CA PRO A 167 -3.26 -6.18 -2.89
C PRO A 167 -4.54 -6.97 -3.15
N LYS A 168 -5.55 -6.81 -2.30
CA LYS A 168 -6.87 -7.41 -2.53
C LYS A 168 -7.57 -6.78 -3.72
N PHE A 169 -7.31 -5.50 -3.94
CA PHE A 169 -7.77 -4.75 -5.10
C PHE A 169 -6.81 -3.61 -5.45
N ALA A 170 -6.86 -3.18 -6.70
CA ALA A 170 -6.24 -1.97 -7.20
C ALA A 170 -7.27 -1.10 -7.91
N ILE A 171 -7.49 0.11 -7.42
CA ILE A 171 -8.31 1.13 -8.07
C ILE A 171 -7.41 1.94 -9.00
N LEU A 172 -7.78 1.96 -10.27
CA LEU A 172 -7.08 2.63 -11.36
C LEU A 172 -8.03 3.68 -11.97
N ASP A 173 -8.12 4.85 -11.33
CA ASP A 173 -8.90 5.97 -11.86
C ASP A 173 -8.00 6.85 -12.74
N PRO A 174 -8.23 6.92 -14.06
CA PRO A 174 -7.37 7.71 -14.94
C PRO A 174 -7.32 9.20 -14.59
N GLN A 175 -8.37 9.75 -13.96
CA GLN A 175 -8.42 11.17 -13.64
C GLN A 175 -7.40 11.58 -12.58
N VAL A 176 -7.03 10.67 -11.66
CA VAL A 176 -6.06 10.98 -10.61
C VAL A 176 -4.62 11.11 -11.13
N THR A 177 -4.36 10.67 -12.35
CA THR A 177 -3.05 10.80 -13.00
C THR A 177 -2.88 12.10 -13.77
N TYR A 178 -3.92 12.95 -13.92
CA TYR A 178 -3.85 14.19 -14.68
C TYR A 178 -2.91 15.25 -14.10
N SER A 179 -2.54 15.12 -12.82
CA SER A 179 -1.51 15.95 -12.20
C SER A 179 -0.08 15.53 -12.57
N CYS A 180 0.10 14.39 -13.23
CA CYS A 180 1.39 13.95 -13.74
C CYS A 180 1.74 14.75 -15.01
N LEU A 181 2.93 15.38 -15.02
CA LEU A 181 3.38 16.14 -16.19
C LEU A 181 3.63 15.19 -17.36
N LEU A 182 3.05 15.54 -18.51
CA LEU A 182 3.40 14.96 -19.81
C LEU A 182 4.53 15.82 -20.39
N TYR A 183 5.71 15.24 -20.57
CA TYR A 183 6.84 15.88 -21.26
C TYR A 183 6.85 15.46 -22.73
#